data_47e0e5650229b1398a4ce7f5230631da
#
_entry.id   47e0e5650229b1398a4ce7f5230631da
#
_cell.length_a   1.000
_cell.length_b   1.000
_cell.length_c   1.000
_cell.angle_alpha   90.00
_cell.angle_beta   90.00
_cell.angle_gamma   90.00
#
_symmetry.space_group_name_H-M   'P 1'
#
loop_
_entity.id
_entity.type
_entity.pdbx_description
1 polymer ?
#
loop_
_entity_poly.entity_id
_entity_poly.type
_entity_poly.pdbx_seq_one_letter_code
_entity_poly.pdbx_strand_id
1 'polypeptide(L)'
;MSPVQSDLNGMTVFNTEEVDTKKQPMFFGAPLGVQRYDTYKYPAFENLTKSQLGYFWRPEEVSLQKDRGDYQQLRPEQKHIFTSNLKYQTMLDSVQGRAPGMAFSPYCSLPELEGCMNVWQMMEMIHSRSYTSVSYTHLTLPTKRIV
;
A
#
# COMPACT_ATOMS: atom_id res chain seq x y z
N MET A 1 -7.05 -13.62 -24.41
CA MET A 1 -7.53 -13.65 -23.02
C MET A 1 -6.35 -13.37 -22.11
N SER A 2 -6.47 -12.42 -21.20
CA SER A 2 -5.40 -12.12 -20.25
C SER A 2 -5.26 -13.30 -19.27
N PRO A 3 -4.05 -13.76 -18.95
CA PRO A 3 -3.83 -14.85 -17.99
C PRO A 3 -4.45 -14.61 -16.61
N VAL A 4 -4.67 -13.34 -16.27
CA VAL A 4 -5.26 -12.93 -14.99
C VAL A 4 -6.72 -13.36 -14.82
N GLN A 5 -7.42 -13.65 -15.90
CA GLN A 5 -8.84 -13.98 -15.84
C GLN A 5 -9.11 -15.47 -15.55
N SER A 6 -8.12 -16.33 -15.73
CA SER A 6 -8.23 -17.75 -15.44
C SER A 6 -8.02 -18.11 -13.97
N ASP A 7 -7.25 -17.28 -13.24
CA ASP A 7 -6.90 -17.54 -11.85
C ASP A 7 -7.92 -16.98 -10.84
N LEU A 8 -8.88 -16.19 -11.32
CA LEU A 8 -9.98 -15.64 -10.52
C LEU A 8 -11.23 -16.53 -10.52
N ASN A 9 -11.13 -17.77 -10.98
CA ASN A 9 -12.23 -18.72 -10.97
C ASN A 9 -12.70 -18.96 -9.53
N GLY A 10 -13.87 -18.39 -9.22
CA GLY A 10 -14.51 -18.50 -7.90
C GLY A 10 -14.49 -17.21 -7.08
N MET A 11 -13.71 -16.18 -7.48
CA MET A 11 -13.81 -14.88 -6.84
C MET A 11 -15.02 -14.12 -7.37
N THR A 12 -15.85 -13.64 -6.46
CA THR A 12 -16.93 -12.71 -6.77
C THR A 12 -16.90 -11.55 -5.79
N VAL A 13 -17.13 -10.34 -6.29
CA VAL A 13 -17.31 -9.15 -5.44
C VAL A 13 -18.67 -9.17 -4.74
N PHE A 14 -19.58 -10.00 -5.22
CA PHE A 14 -20.92 -10.17 -4.66
C PHE A 14 -21.07 -11.59 -4.15
N ASN A 15 -20.71 -11.80 -2.88
CA ASN A 15 -20.90 -13.05 -2.17
C ASN A 15 -21.70 -12.79 -0.89
N THR A 16 -22.89 -13.36 -0.80
CA THR A 16 -23.79 -13.24 0.35
C THR A 16 -23.80 -14.50 1.23
N GLU A 17 -22.94 -15.47 0.93
CA GLU A 17 -22.83 -16.68 1.73
C GLU A 17 -22.36 -16.35 3.15
N GLU A 18 -22.98 -16.98 4.12
CA GLU A 18 -22.55 -16.85 5.51
C GLU A 18 -21.45 -17.89 5.78
N VAL A 19 -20.25 -17.38 6.08
CA VAL A 19 -19.07 -18.20 6.33
C VAL A 19 -18.62 -18.02 7.78
N ASP A 20 -18.48 -19.13 8.50
CA ASP A 20 -17.88 -19.11 9.84
C ASP A 20 -16.36 -18.87 9.70
N THR A 21 -15.97 -17.60 9.76
CA THR A 21 -14.58 -17.16 9.58
C THR A 21 -13.63 -17.74 10.62
N LYS A 22 -14.11 -18.08 11.83
CA LYS A 22 -13.28 -18.70 12.86
C LYS A 22 -12.77 -20.08 12.47
N LYS A 23 -13.48 -20.76 11.58
CA LYS A 23 -13.08 -22.08 11.08
C LYS A 23 -12.22 -22.01 9.82
N GLN A 24 -12.15 -20.84 9.14
CA GLN A 24 -11.38 -20.70 7.91
C GLN A 24 -9.88 -20.59 8.17
N PRO A 25 -9.03 -21.08 7.27
CA PRO A 25 -7.61 -20.74 7.25
C PRO A 25 -7.43 -19.26 6.87
N MET A 26 -6.23 -18.70 7.02
CA MET A 26 -5.93 -17.33 6.58
C MET A 26 -6.08 -17.17 5.06
N PHE A 27 -5.64 -18.19 4.32
CA PHE A 27 -5.66 -18.25 2.86
C PHE A 27 -6.20 -19.57 2.37
N PHE A 28 -6.73 -19.58 1.16
CA PHE A 28 -7.22 -20.77 0.47
C PHE A 28 -8.41 -21.48 1.16
N GLY A 29 -9.15 -20.76 1.99
CA GLY A 29 -10.43 -21.22 2.54
C GLY A 29 -11.60 -20.83 1.64
N ALA A 30 -12.80 -20.73 2.24
CA ALA A 30 -13.98 -20.25 1.54
C ALA A 30 -13.79 -18.81 1.08
N PRO A 31 -14.34 -18.42 -0.09
CA PRO A 31 -14.33 -17.03 -0.53
C PRO A 31 -14.95 -16.10 0.51
N LEU A 32 -14.42 -14.88 0.59
CA LEU A 32 -14.95 -13.86 1.49
C LEU A 32 -16.41 -13.53 1.13
N GLY A 33 -17.26 -13.55 2.12
CA GLY A 33 -18.65 -13.13 2.03
C GLY A 33 -18.83 -11.72 2.62
N VAL A 34 -19.94 -11.53 3.35
CA VAL A 34 -20.20 -10.29 4.06
C VAL A 34 -19.14 -10.08 5.14
N GLN A 35 -18.45 -8.94 5.07
CA GLN A 35 -17.41 -8.59 6.03
C GLN A 35 -18.02 -8.26 7.38
N ARG A 36 -17.60 -8.98 8.42
CA ARG A 36 -18.01 -8.76 9.80
C ARG A 36 -16.80 -8.38 10.64
N TYR A 37 -16.85 -7.18 11.21
CA TYR A 37 -15.80 -6.64 12.07
C TYR A 37 -16.15 -6.73 13.57
N ASP A 38 -17.06 -7.59 13.93
CA ASP A 38 -17.44 -7.93 15.31
C ASP A 38 -16.92 -9.30 15.75
N THR A 39 -16.38 -10.08 14.81
CA THR A 39 -15.93 -11.45 15.04
C THR A 39 -14.62 -11.70 14.31
N TYR A 40 -13.56 -11.97 15.05
CA TYR A 40 -12.22 -12.19 14.49
C TYR A 40 -11.67 -13.54 14.89
N LYS A 41 -10.99 -14.21 13.97
CA LYS A 41 -10.14 -15.36 14.27
C LYS A 41 -8.80 -14.91 14.83
N TYR A 42 -8.22 -13.84 14.23
CA TYR A 42 -6.95 -13.26 14.63
C TYR A 42 -7.11 -11.75 14.90
N PRO A 43 -7.49 -11.37 16.13
CA PRO A 43 -7.65 -9.95 16.52
C PRO A 43 -6.42 -9.10 16.26
N ALA A 44 -5.24 -9.72 16.12
CA ALA A 44 -3.99 -9.03 15.83
C ALA A 44 -4.06 -8.23 14.51
N PHE A 45 -4.73 -8.74 13.47
CA PHE A 45 -4.88 -8.02 12.20
C PHE A 45 -5.77 -6.79 12.34
N GLU A 46 -6.86 -6.91 13.08
CA GLU A 46 -7.72 -5.75 13.37
C GLU A 46 -6.99 -4.69 14.21
N ASN A 47 -6.22 -5.10 15.20
CA ASN A 47 -5.40 -4.19 15.99
C ASN A 47 -4.34 -3.49 15.14
N LEU A 48 -3.71 -4.22 14.22
CA LEU A 48 -2.75 -3.67 13.27
C LEU A 48 -3.42 -2.66 12.32
N THR A 49 -4.60 -2.98 11.81
CA THR A 49 -5.41 -2.07 10.99
C THR A 49 -5.69 -0.76 11.72
N LYS A 50 -6.17 -0.84 12.97
CA LYS A 50 -6.43 0.35 13.80
C LYS A 50 -5.17 1.16 14.07
N SER A 51 -4.05 0.50 14.33
CA SER A 51 -2.77 1.17 14.54
C SER A 51 -2.32 1.91 13.28
N GLN A 52 -2.39 1.27 12.11
CA GLN A 52 -2.03 1.90 10.83
C GLN A 52 -2.94 3.10 10.53
N LEU A 53 -4.24 2.98 10.73
CA LEU A 53 -5.18 4.09 10.55
C LEU A 53 -4.87 5.26 11.51
N GLY A 54 -4.38 4.97 12.72
CA GLY A 54 -3.94 5.98 13.68
C GLY A 54 -2.67 6.74 13.23
N TYR A 55 -1.89 6.19 12.33
CA TYR A 55 -0.72 6.84 11.72
C TYR A 55 -1.02 7.51 10.38
N PHE A 56 -2.29 7.63 10.03
CA PHE A 56 -2.67 8.30 8.79
C PHE A 56 -2.17 9.74 8.76
N TRP A 57 -1.58 10.13 7.64
CA TRP A 57 -1.11 11.49 7.37
C TRP A 57 -1.23 11.79 5.87
N ARG A 58 -1.15 13.07 5.53
CA ARG A 58 -1.18 13.51 4.14
C ARG A 58 0.15 14.14 3.76
N PRO A 59 0.66 13.90 2.56
CA PRO A 59 1.91 14.51 2.08
C PRO A 59 1.92 16.03 2.20
N GLU A 60 0.76 16.66 2.06
CA GLU A 60 0.57 18.11 2.13
C GLU A 60 0.78 18.68 3.55
N GLU A 61 0.78 17.84 4.58
CA GLU A 61 1.02 18.25 5.97
C GLU A 61 2.52 18.48 6.25
N VAL A 62 3.39 17.99 5.37
CA VAL A 62 4.84 18.12 5.48
C VAL A 62 5.32 19.33 4.66
N SER A 63 5.85 20.35 5.33
CA SER A 63 6.40 21.53 4.65
C SER A 63 7.76 21.21 4.05
N LEU A 64 7.89 21.34 2.73
CA LEU A 64 9.13 21.16 1.98
C LEU A 64 9.77 22.50 1.55
N GLN A 65 9.32 23.62 2.11
CA GLN A 65 9.74 24.96 1.66
C GLN A 65 11.24 25.22 1.79
N LYS A 66 11.86 24.72 2.87
CA LYS A 66 13.29 24.90 3.12
C LYS A 66 14.14 23.86 2.39
N ASP A 67 13.61 22.70 2.14
CA ASP A 67 14.34 21.52 1.67
C ASP A 67 14.99 21.75 0.30
N ARG A 68 14.36 22.55 -0.57
CA ARG A 68 14.93 22.90 -1.87
C ARG A 68 16.25 23.68 -1.75
N GLY A 69 16.29 24.64 -0.81
CA GLY A 69 17.50 25.40 -0.54
C GLY A 69 18.60 24.52 0.05
N ASP A 70 18.24 23.68 1.00
CA ASP A 70 19.17 22.76 1.64
C ASP A 70 19.73 21.73 0.64
N TYR A 71 18.87 21.19 -0.23
CA TYR A 71 19.29 20.27 -1.29
C TYR A 71 20.29 20.92 -2.26
N GLN A 72 20.09 22.20 -2.62
CA GLN A 72 21.01 22.90 -3.52
C GLN A 72 22.42 23.02 -2.94
N GLN A 73 22.55 23.10 -1.62
CA GLN A 73 23.81 23.20 -0.89
C GLN A 73 24.54 21.87 -0.72
N LEU A 74 23.88 20.75 -0.96
CA LEU A 74 24.49 19.43 -0.87
C LEU A 74 25.62 19.26 -1.88
N ARG A 75 26.66 18.52 -1.49
CA ARG A 75 27.72 18.10 -2.39
C ARG A 75 27.18 17.11 -3.45
N PRO A 76 27.82 16.99 -4.61
CA PRO A 76 27.37 16.09 -5.68
C PRO A 76 27.12 14.65 -5.22
N GLU A 77 27.97 14.10 -4.36
CA GLU A 77 27.86 12.74 -3.84
C GLU A 77 26.61 12.58 -2.96
N GLN A 78 26.34 13.58 -2.13
CA GLN A 78 25.15 13.61 -1.27
C GLN A 78 23.86 13.70 -2.11
N LYS A 79 23.86 14.57 -3.14
CA LYS A 79 22.75 14.66 -4.10
C LYS A 79 22.51 13.33 -4.81
N HIS A 80 23.60 12.67 -5.22
CA HIS A 80 23.50 11.37 -5.89
C HIS A 80 22.86 10.31 -4.98
N ILE A 81 23.32 10.18 -3.74
CA ILE A 81 22.78 9.23 -2.76
C ILE A 81 21.31 9.54 -2.49
N PHE A 82 20.98 10.79 -2.19
CA PHE A 82 19.61 11.20 -1.90
C PHE A 82 18.65 10.88 -3.07
N THR A 83 19.03 11.31 -4.28
CA THR A 83 18.21 11.10 -5.48
C THR A 83 18.05 9.63 -5.83
N SER A 84 19.12 8.84 -5.69
CA SER A 84 19.08 7.40 -5.96
C SER A 84 18.18 6.67 -4.98
N ASN A 85 18.24 7.02 -3.69
CA ASN A 85 17.34 6.46 -2.67
C ASN A 85 15.88 6.81 -2.94
N LEU A 86 15.56 8.07 -3.27
CA LEU A 86 14.19 8.47 -3.58
C LEU A 86 13.61 7.70 -4.77
N LYS A 87 14.39 7.54 -5.84
CA LYS A 87 13.98 6.77 -7.01
C LYS A 87 13.70 5.32 -6.65
N TYR A 88 14.59 4.73 -5.85
CA TYR A 88 14.45 3.34 -5.42
C TYR A 88 13.21 3.14 -4.54
N GLN A 89 13.00 4.02 -3.55
CA GLN A 89 11.83 3.96 -2.67
C GLN A 89 10.52 4.17 -3.44
N THR A 90 10.46 5.15 -4.36
CA THR A 90 9.27 5.37 -5.19
C THR A 90 8.92 4.13 -6.00
N MET A 91 9.92 3.43 -6.53
CA MET A 91 9.71 2.18 -7.25
C MET A 91 9.20 1.07 -6.33
N LEU A 92 9.84 0.89 -5.16
CA LEU A 92 9.45 -0.14 -4.20
C LEU A 92 8.02 0.05 -3.71
N ASP A 93 7.64 1.25 -3.30
CA ASP A 93 6.30 1.54 -2.78
C ASP A 93 5.23 1.44 -3.87
N SER A 94 5.59 1.70 -5.13
CA SER A 94 4.70 1.45 -6.26
C SER A 94 4.42 -0.04 -6.45
N VAL A 95 5.40 -0.90 -6.19
CA VAL A 95 5.24 -2.37 -6.20
C VAL A 95 4.46 -2.81 -4.97
N GLN A 96 4.84 -2.36 -3.78
CA GLN A 96 4.20 -2.73 -2.51
C GLN A 96 2.74 -2.25 -2.43
N GLY A 97 2.42 -1.11 -3.02
CA GLY A 97 1.04 -0.62 -3.09
C GLY A 97 0.10 -1.50 -3.94
N ARG A 98 0.64 -2.41 -4.76
CA ARG A 98 -0.14 -3.33 -5.60
C ARG A 98 -0.01 -4.79 -5.16
N ALA A 99 1.16 -5.18 -4.68
CA ALA A 99 1.49 -6.58 -4.43
C ALA A 99 0.54 -7.28 -3.45
N PRO A 100 0.15 -6.69 -2.30
CA PRO A 100 -0.78 -7.35 -1.38
C PRO A 100 -2.12 -7.67 -2.04
N GLY A 101 -2.69 -6.72 -2.80
CA GLY A 101 -3.96 -6.91 -3.50
C GLY A 101 -3.88 -7.95 -4.61
N MET A 102 -2.76 -8.03 -5.31
CA MET A 102 -2.60 -8.98 -6.42
C MET A 102 -2.19 -10.38 -5.95
N ALA A 103 -1.31 -10.45 -4.94
CA ALA A 103 -0.71 -11.72 -4.53
C ALA A 103 -1.48 -12.43 -3.41
N PHE A 104 -2.12 -11.68 -2.51
CA PHE A 104 -2.73 -12.26 -1.31
C PHE A 104 -4.24 -12.12 -1.28
N SER A 105 -4.81 -10.96 -1.69
CA SER A 105 -6.25 -10.74 -1.58
C SER A 105 -7.08 -11.77 -2.32
N PRO A 106 -6.69 -12.31 -3.49
CA PRO A 106 -7.45 -13.36 -4.17
C PRO A 106 -7.61 -14.64 -3.37
N TYR A 107 -6.73 -14.89 -2.43
CA TYR A 107 -6.71 -16.14 -1.65
C TYR A 107 -7.11 -15.91 -0.19
N CYS A 108 -7.36 -14.66 0.21
CA CYS A 108 -7.69 -14.30 1.58
C CYS A 108 -9.05 -14.85 1.98
N SER A 109 -9.12 -15.46 3.17
CA SER A 109 -10.35 -16.08 3.69
C SER A 109 -10.83 -15.45 5.00
N LEU A 110 -10.18 -14.39 5.45
CA LEU A 110 -10.50 -13.70 6.71
C LEU A 110 -10.72 -12.21 6.49
N PRO A 111 -11.88 -11.64 6.89
CA PRO A 111 -12.18 -10.21 6.71
C PRO A 111 -11.18 -9.28 7.39
N GLU A 112 -10.73 -9.63 8.60
CA GLU A 112 -9.74 -8.83 9.33
C GLU A 112 -8.38 -8.79 8.64
N LEU A 113 -8.00 -9.87 7.97
CA LEU A 113 -6.76 -9.91 7.19
C LEU A 113 -6.91 -9.10 5.89
N GLU A 114 -8.05 -9.20 5.21
CA GLU A 114 -8.35 -8.38 4.03
C GLU A 114 -8.33 -6.89 4.37
N GLY A 115 -8.99 -6.48 5.46
CA GLY A 115 -8.98 -5.11 5.95
C GLY A 115 -7.56 -4.60 6.23
N CYS A 116 -6.74 -5.42 6.88
CA CYS A 116 -5.34 -5.11 7.16
C CYS A 116 -4.52 -4.90 5.88
N MET A 117 -4.69 -5.76 4.87
CA MET A 117 -4.00 -5.63 3.59
C MET A 117 -4.44 -4.38 2.81
N ASN A 118 -5.72 -4.05 2.86
CA ASN A 118 -6.25 -2.85 2.19
C ASN A 118 -5.67 -1.56 2.80
N VAL A 119 -5.56 -1.49 4.13
CA VAL A 119 -4.92 -0.36 4.79
C VAL A 119 -3.43 -0.31 4.50
N TRP A 120 -2.74 -1.44 4.48
CA TRP A 120 -1.34 -1.52 4.07
C TRP A 120 -1.14 -0.93 2.67
N GLN A 121 -1.91 -1.36 1.67
CA GLN A 121 -1.84 -0.81 0.31
C GLN A 121 -2.10 0.71 0.27
N MET A 122 -3.05 1.18 1.07
CA MET A 122 -3.34 2.62 1.19
C MET A 122 -2.13 3.38 1.74
N MET A 123 -1.45 2.84 2.76
CA MET A 123 -0.26 3.48 3.34
C MET A 123 0.91 3.54 2.34
N GLU A 124 1.14 2.48 1.58
CA GLU A 124 2.16 2.48 0.52
C GLU A 124 1.85 3.49 -0.60
N MET A 125 0.57 3.67 -0.92
CA MET A 125 0.17 4.74 -1.85
C MET A 125 0.50 6.13 -1.29
N ILE A 126 0.29 6.37 0.00
CA ILE A 126 0.65 7.64 0.65
C ILE A 126 2.17 7.86 0.60
N HIS A 127 2.97 6.84 0.88
CA HIS A 127 4.42 6.88 0.77
C HIS A 127 4.86 7.25 -0.65
N SER A 128 4.35 6.55 -1.65
CA SER A 128 4.68 6.81 -3.06
C SER A 128 4.32 8.25 -3.50
N ARG A 129 3.16 8.76 -3.07
CA ARG A 129 2.77 10.16 -3.29
C ARG A 129 3.73 11.14 -2.61
N SER A 130 4.19 10.80 -1.42
CA SER A 130 5.12 11.64 -0.65
C SER A 130 6.47 11.73 -1.33
N TYR A 131 7.03 10.61 -1.78
CA TYR A 131 8.29 10.61 -2.53
C TYR A 131 8.17 11.37 -3.85
N THR A 132 7.01 11.32 -4.50
CA THR A 132 6.75 12.14 -5.68
C THR A 132 6.79 13.64 -5.36
N SER A 133 6.16 14.05 -4.25
CA SER A 133 6.18 15.46 -3.80
C SER A 133 7.59 15.92 -3.44
N VAL A 134 8.34 15.11 -2.70
CA VAL A 134 9.75 15.38 -2.36
C VAL A 134 10.59 15.48 -3.64
N SER A 135 10.46 14.53 -4.55
CA SER A 135 11.18 14.54 -5.83
C SER A 135 10.87 15.78 -6.67
N TYR A 136 9.60 16.18 -6.74
CA TYR A 136 9.20 17.39 -7.44
C TYR A 136 9.86 18.64 -6.82
N THR A 137 9.86 18.74 -5.50
CA THR A 137 10.41 19.91 -4.80
C THR A 137 11.92 20.05 -4.97
N HIS A 138 12.65 18.93 -4.92
CA HIS A 138 14.12 18.93 -4.93
C HIS A 138 14.70 18.84 -6.33
N LEU A 139 14.06 18.07 -7.19
CA LEU A 139 14.57 17.72 -8.52
C LEU A 139 13.95 18.55 -9.63
N THR A 140 13.16 19.62 -9.34
CA THR A 140 12.58 20.45 -10.41
C THR A 140 13.66 20.94 -11.38
N LEU A 141 14.02 20.01 -12.23
CA LEU A 141 14.44 20.28 -13.57
C LEU A 141 13.19 20.67 -14.36
N PRO A 142 13.26 21.66 -15.24
CA PRO A 142 12.18 21.94 -16.14
C PRO A 142 11.87 20.66 -16.91
N THR A 143 10.74 20.07 -16.59
CA THR A 143 10.09 19.03 -17.39
C THR A 143 11.04 18.02 -18.06
N LYS A 144 11.19 16.84 -17.50
CA LYS A 144 11.03 15.57 -18.24
C LYS A 144 11.41 14.38 -17.38
N ARG A 145 10.36 13.60 -17.10
CA ARG A 145 10.38 12.16 -16.86
C ARG A 145 11.18 11.65 -15.65
N ILE A 146 10.47 11.52 -14.53
CA ILE A 146 10.70 10.41 -13.62
C ILE A 146 9.96 9.22 -14.27
N VAL A 147 10.60 8.54 -15.15
CA VAL A 147 10.36 7.15 -15.55
C VAL A 147 11.69 6.66 -16.09
#